data_caaabb486e23b5187b58f046233db002
#
_entry.id   caaabb486e23b5187b58f046233db002
#
_cell.length_a   1.000
_cell.length_b   1.000
_cell.length_c   1.000
_cell.angle_alpha   90.00
_cell.angle_beta   90.00
_cell.angle_gamma   90.00
#
_symmetry.space_group_name_H-M   'P 1'
#
loop_
_entity.id
_entity.type
_entity.pdbx_description
1 polymer ?
#
loop_
_entity_poly.entity_id
_entity_poly.type
_entity_poly.pdbx_seq_one_letter_code
_entity_poly.pdbx_strand_id
1 'polypeptide(L)'
;MATIAFDQVSKVYDAGGKKLAAANEVSFAIDQGEFAVILGPSGAGKSTILNLLGGMDYASSGRILIGGRNITNYDDEQLADYRAQYIGFVFQFYNLIPTLTALENVALIKDIVPNALDAAQVLQSVGLGEHLHKFPSQLSGGEQQRVSIARAIAKNPALLLCDEPTGALDSATGVVILGLLQQMSREQGKTIVVVTHNAALAQAADRVIQLKDGRVIAVTPNQTPLAVNEVSW
;
A
#
# COMPACT_ATOMS: atom_id res chain seq x y z
N MET A 1 -5.52 3.81 19.38
CA MET A 1 -5.95 5.05 18.68
C MET A 1 -5.79 4.80 17.19
N ALA A 2 -6.79 5.18 16.39
CA ALA A 2 -6.73 5.00 14.95
C ALA A 2 -5.48 5.69 14.37
N THR A 3 -4.68 4.94 13.62
CA THR A 3 -3.53 5.49 12.88
C THR A 3 -3.99 6.22 11.62
N ILE A 4 -5.10 5.77 11.04
CA ILE A 4 -5.72 6.33 9.85
C ILE A 4 -7.19 6.61 10.15
N ALA A 5 -7.67 7.80 9.81
CA ALA A 5 -9.10 8.12 9.84
C ALA A 5 -9.49 8.98 8.64
N PHE A 6 -10.46 8.52 7.90
CA PHE A 6 -11.20 9.26 6.89
C PHE A 6 -12.50 9.75 7.51
N ASP A 7 -12.80 11.03 7.40
CA ASP A 7 -14.00 11.66 7.91
C ASP A 7 -14.68 12.45 6.80
N GLN A 8 -15.76 11.89 6.25
CA GLN A 8 -16.58 12.44 5.16
C GLN A 8 -15.76 12.88 3.93
N VAL A 9 -14.73 12.09 3.57
CA VAL A 9 -13.80 12.43 2.49
C VAL A 9 -14.45 12.23 1.13
N SER A 10 -14.39 13.26 0.29
CA SER A 10 -14.82 13.18 -1.10
C SER A 10 -13.70 13.58 -2.05
N LYS A 11 -13.67 12.93 -3.22
CA LYS A 11 -12.83 13.28 -4.36
C LYS A 11 -13.65 13.34 -5.62
N VAL A 12 -13.66 14.52 -6.25
CA VAL A 12 -14.37 14.77 -7.50
C VAL A 12 -13.35 15.15 -8.57
N TYR A 13 -13.33 14.43 -9.66
CA TYR A 13 -12.56 14.78 -10.86
C TYR A 13 -13.44 15.50 -11.86
N ASP A 14 -12.89 16.50 -12.56
CA ASP A 14 -13.53 17.13 -13.71
C ASP A 14 -12.96 16.54 -14.99
N ALA A 15 -13.78 15.82 -15.73
CA ALA A 15 -13.43 15.22 -17.00
C ALA A 15 -14.20 15.93 -18.12
N GLY A 16 -13.72 17.11 -18.52
CA GLY A 16 -14.31 17.87 -19.63
C GLY A 16 -15.73 18.39 -19.34
N GLY A 17 -15.97 18.91 -18.11
CA GLY A 17 -17.26 19.44 -17.67
C GLY A 17 -18.20 18.38 -17.05
N LYS A 18 -17.83 17.09 -17.07
CA LYS A 18 -18.55 16.03 -16.38
C LYS A 18 -17.84 15.74 -15.04
N LYS A 19 -18.51 16.00 -13.94
CA LYS A 19 -17.99 15.68 -12.59
C LYS A 19 -18.15 14.20 -12.31
N LEU A 20 -17.04 13.55 -11.92
CA LEU A 20 -17.00 12.16 -11.50
C LEU A 20 -16.56 12.11 -10.01
N ALA A 21 -17.47 11.70 -9.12
CA ALA A 21 -17.15 11.48 -7.72
C ALA A 21 -16.50 10.09 -7.57
N ALA A 22 -15.18 10.04 -7.53
CA ALA A 22 -14.41 8.80 -7.34
C ALA A 22 -14.36 8.36 -5.87
N ALA A 23 -14.53 9.29 -4.92
CA ALA A 23 -14.84 9.04 -3.52
C ALA A 23 -15.96 9.99 -3.11
N ASN A 24 -16.93 9.49 -2.33
CA ASN A 24 -18.11 10.24 -1.96
C ASN A 24 -18.46 10.00 -0.49
N GLU A 25 -18.16 10.97 0.36
CA GLU A 25 -18.40 10.96 1.81
C GLU A 25 -17.83 9.71 2.50
N VAL A 26 -16.64 9.31 2.10
CA VAL A 26 -15.96 8.11 2.62
C VAL A 26 -15.52 8.35 4.06
N SER A 27 -15.95 7.45 4.96
CA SER A 27 -15.57 7.47 6.38
C SER A 27 -15.20 6.06 6.84
N PHE A 28 -14.00 5.91 7.39
CA PHE A 28 -13.51 4.70 8.05
C PHE A 28 -12.30 5.01 8.92
N ALA A 29 -11.91 4.06 9.76
CA ALA A 29 -10.68 4.12 10.54
C ALA A 29 -9.92 2.80 10.48
N ILE A 30 -8.58 2.88 10.57
CA ILE A 30 -7.66 1.74 10.66
C ILE A 30 -6.74 2.00 11.86
N ASP A 31 -6.59 1.00 12.71
CA ASP A 31 -5.73 1.10 13.89
C ASP A 31 -4.26 0.80 13.54
N GLN A 32 -3.37 1.19 14.44
CA GLN A 32 -1.93 0.95 14.28
C GLN A 32 -1.62 -0.55 14.26
N GLY A 33 -0.79 -0.95 13.31
CA GLY A 33 -0.36 -2.34 13.18
C GLY A 33 -1.39 -3.25 12.52
N GLU A 34 -2.54 -2.75 12.06
CA GLU A 34 -3.51 -3.58 11.32
C GLU A 34 -3.04 -3.88 9.89
N PHE A 35 -3.28 -5.10 9.47
CA PHE A 35 -3.30 -5.52 8.06
C PHE A 35 -4.72 -5.29 7.54
N ALA A 36 -4.96 -4.14 6.92
CA ALA A 36 -6.27 -3.73 6.44
C ALA A 36 -6.40 -3.99 4.94
N VAL A 37 -7.59 -4.43 4.51
CA VAL A 37 -7.90 -4.69 3.12
C VAL A 37 -9.08 -3.82 2.68
N ILE A 38 -8.87 -3.08 1.58
CA ILE A 38 -9.92 -2.32 0.90
C ILE A 38 -10.37 -3.12 -0.31
N LEU A 39 -11.58 -3.63 -0.26
CA LEU A 39 -12.20 -4.45 -1.29
C LEU A 39 -13.20 -3.66 -2.13
N GLY A 40 -13.29 -3.99 -3.39
CA GLY A 40 -14.33 -3.47 -4.28
C GLY A 40 -14.08 -3.85 -5.74
N PRO A 41 -15.10 -3.79 -6.59
CA PRO A 41 -14.94 -4.02 -8.03
C PRO A 41 -14.02 -2.99 -8.68
N SER A 42 -13.64 -3.23 -9.93
CA SER A 42 -12.92 -2.22 -10.72
C SER A 42 -13.75 -0.94 -10.82
N GLY A 43 -13.12 0.22 -10.70
CA GLY A 43 -13.81 1.52 -10.70
C GLY A 43 -14.49 1.91 -9.38
N ALA A 44 -14.44 1.09 -8.32
CA ALA A 44 -15.06 1.41 -7.03
C ALA A 44 -14.41 2.59 -6.27
N GLY A 45 -13.29 3.15 -6.74
CA GLY A 45 -12.58 4.24 -6.09
C GLY A 45 -11.40 3.79 -5.20
N LYS A 46 -11.01 2.52 -5.23
CA LYS A 46 -9.94 1.95 -4.38
C LYS A 46 -8.61 2.69 -4.52
N SER A 47 -8.10 2.81 -5.75
CA SER A 47 -6.83 3.51 -6.02
C SER A 47 -6.92 5.00 -5.69
N THR A 48 -8.11 5.62 -5.84
CA THR A 48 -8.35 7.00 -5.39
C THR A 48 -8.16 7.12 -3.88
N ILE A 49 -8.77 6.23 -3.08
CA ILE A 49 -8.59 6.21 -1.62
C ILE A 49 -7.11 5.99 -1.27
N LEU A 50 -6.44 5.06 -1.95
CA LEU A 50 -5.03 4.78 -1.71
C LEU A 50 -4.14 6.00 -2.04
N ASN A 51 -4.42 6.72 -3.14
CA ASN A 51 -3.71 7.93 -3.53
C ASN A 51 -3.93 9.08 -2.53
N LEU A 52 -5.15 9.26 -2.04
CA LEU A 52 -5.47 10.24 -1.00
C LEU A 52 -4.72 9.90 0.31
N LEU A 53 -4.72 8.63 0.69
CA LEU A 53 -4.01 8.12 1.86
C LEU A 53 -2.49 8.34 1.75
N GLY A 54 -1.95 8.10 0.56
CA GLY A 54 -0.54 8.26 0.25
C GLY A 54 -0.10 9.71 0.00
N GLY A 55 -1.02 10.69 0.02
CA GLY A 55 -0.71 12.07 -0.30
C GLY A 55 -0.25 12.26 -1.76
N MET A 56 -0.71 11.41 -2.66
CA MET A 56 -0.46 11.49 -4.11
C MET A 56 -1.53 12.32 -4.82
N ASP A 57 -2.64 12.61 -4.12
CA ASP A 57 -3.76 13.39 -4.61
C ASP A 57 -4.42 14.16 -3.46
N TYR A 58 -5.21 15.16 -3.77
CA TYR A 58 -5.91 16.02 -2.82
C TYR A 58 -7.38 15.64 -2.68
N ALA A 59 -7.89 15.61 -1.45
CA ALA A 59 -9.32 15.50 -1.22
C ALA A 59 -10.06 16.77 -1.69
N SER A 60 -11.25 16.60 -2.27
CA SER A 60 -12.13 17.74 -2.62
C SER A 60 -12.85 18.28 -1.39
N SER A 61 -13.13 17.42 -0.40
CA SER A 61 -13.72 17.79 0.89
C SER A 61 -13.49 16.70 1.93
N GLY A 62 -13.83 16.98 3.20
CA GLY A 62 -13.65 16.06 4.32
C GLY A 62 -12.27 16.19 4.97
N ARG A 63 -11.90 15.22 5.82
CA ARG A 63 -10.64 15.22 6.56
C ARG A 63 -9.97 13.86 6.52
N ILE A 64 -8.64 13.87 6.35
CA ILE A 64 -7.78 12.69 6.41
C ILE A 64 -6.79 12.89 7.55
N LEU A 65 -6.88 12.03 8.57
CA LEU A 65 -5.99 12.04 9.71
C LEU A 65 -5.05 10.84 9.65
N ILE A 66 -3.75 11.09 9.77
CA ILE A 66 -2.72 10.05 9.81
C ILE A 66 -1.84 10.26 11.05
N GLY A 67 -1.82 9.30 11.96
CA GLY A 67 -1.11 9.43 13.23
C GLY A 67 -1.52 10.67 14.03
N GLY A 68 -2.81 11.06 13.95
CA GLY A 68 -3.38 12.25 14.57
C GLY A 68 -3.12 13.57 13.82
N ARG A 69 -2.37 13.56 12.71
CA ARG A 69 -2.10 14.75 11.88
C ARG A 69 -3.11 14.85 10.74
N ASN A 70 -3.66 16.03 10.52
CA ASN A 70 -4.55 16.29 9.39
C ASN A 70 -3.72 16.60 8.14
N ILE A 71 -3.65 15.65 7.21
CA ILE A 71 -2.91 15.80 5.95
C ILE A 71 -3.74 16.47 4.84
N THR A 72 -5.04 16.68 5.04
CA THR A 72 -5.93 17.26 4.02
C THR A 72 -5.50 18.67 3.57
N ASN A 73 -4.90 19.41 4.50
CA ASN A 73 -4.51 20.80 4.28
C ASN A 73 -3.00 20.96 3.95
N TYR A 74 -2.28 19.86 3.74
CA TYR A 74 -0.87 19.89 3.39
C TYR A 74 -0.70 20.43 1.96
N ASP A 75 0.33 21.26 1.76
CA ASP A 75 0.79 21.67 0.45
C ASP A 75 1.68 20.59 -0.21
N ASP A 76 2.16 20.87 -1.42
CA ASP A 76 2.98 19.90 -2.18
C ASP A 76 4.28 19.50 -1.45
N GLU A 77 4.93 20.44 -0.76
CA GLU A 77 6.17 20.22 -0.01
C GLU A 77 5.89 19.34 1.21
N GLN A 78 4.86 19.68 1.97
CA GLN A 78 4.44 18.90 3.14
C GLN A 78 3.99 17.48 2.77
N LEU A 79 3.30 17.31 1.63
CA LEU A 79 2.94 15.98 1.13
C LEU A 79 4.16 15.21 0.63
N ALA A 80 5.18 15.90 0.05
CA ALA A 80 6.44 15.24 -0.33
C ALA A 80 7.18 14.72 0.89
N ASP A 81 7.29 15.53 1.96
CA ASP A 81 7.88 15.13 3.23
C ASP A 81 7.10 14.00 3.91
N TYR A 82 5.77 14.07 3.89
CA TYR A 82 4.90 13.01 4.39
C TYR A 82 5.16 11.69 3.66
N ARG A 83 5.20 11.70 2.32
CA ARG A 83 5.54 10.51 1.53
C ARG A 83 6.95 10.01 1.83
N ALA A 84 7.93 10.91 1.93
CA ALA A 84 9.31 10.54 2.21
C ALA A 84 9.47 9.86 3.56
N GLN A 85 8.81 10.36 4.61
CA GLN A 85 9.04 9.92 5.98
C GLN A 85 8.14 8.79 6.44
N TYR A 86 6.87 8.76 6.00
CA TYR A 86 5.85 7.89 6.61
C TYR A 86 5.36 6.78 5.69
N ILE A 87 5.44 6.95 4.35
CA ILE A 87 4.77 6.07 3.40
C ILE A 87 5.77 5.20 2.62
N GLY A 88 5.54 3.89 2.63
CA GLY A 88 6.03 2.96 1.62
C GLY A 88 4.91 2.68 0.62
N PHE A 89 5.21 2.74 -0.69
CA PHE A 89 4.23 2.49 -1.72
C PHE A 89 4.63 1.28 -2.56
N VAL A 90 3.73 0.31 -2.69
CA VAL A 90 3.86 -0.86 -3.55
C VAL A 90 2.80 -0.75 -4.63
N PHE A 91 3.23 -0.57 -5.89
CA PHE A 91 2.35 -0.40 -7.03
C PHE A 91 2.05 -1.74 -7.72
N GLN A 92 0.96 -1.79 -8.45
CA GLN A 92 0.59 -2.94 -9.29
C GLN A 92 1.65 -3.22 -10.38
N PHE A 93 2.18 -2.15 -11.00
CA PHE A 93 3.33 -2.21 -11.88
C PHE A 93 4.58 -1.89 -11.05
N TYR A 94 5.61 -2.69 -11.17
CA TYR A 94 6.78 -2.70 -10.26
C TYR A 94 7.53 -1.36 -10.16
N ASN A 95 7.39 -0.50 -11.18
CA ASN A 95 8.03 0.82 -11.27
C ASN A 95 9.53 0.80 -10.93
N LEU A 96 10.22 -0.27 -11.36
CA LEU A 96 11.66 -0.39 -11.23
C LEU A 96 12.34 0.43 -12.32
N ILE A 97 13.50 0.98 -11.98
CA ILE A 97 14.37 1.65 -12.95
C ILE A 97 15.10 0.55 -13.74
N PRO A 98 14.85 0.41 -15.05
CA PRO A 98 15.31 -0.76 -15.80
C PRO A 98 16.83 -0.82 -16.00
N THR A 99 17.51 0.33 -15.87
CA THR A 99 18.97 0.47 -15.99
C THR A 99 19.70 0.26 -14.68
N LEU A 100 19.00 0.02 -13.58
CA LEU A 100 19.57 -0.26 -12.27
C LEU A 100 19.34 -1.72 -11.89
N THR A 101 20.30 -2.31 -11.20
CA THR A 101 20.18 -3.63 -10.59
C THR A 101 19.11 -3.65 -9.48
N ALA A 102 18.75 -4.84 -8.98
CA ALA A 102 17.85 -4.97 -7.83
C ALA A 102 18.39 -4.21 -6.61
N LEU A 103 19.68 -4.35 -6.31
CA LEU A 103 20.33 -3.64 -5.21
C LEU A 103 20.26 -2.13 -5.37
N GLU A 104 20.61 -1.61 -6.54
CA GLU A 104 20.59 -0.18 -6.83
C GLU A 104 19.19 0.40 -6.79
N ASN A 105 18.17 -0.32 -7.30
CA ASN A 105 16.76 0.08 -7.20
C ASN A 105 16.29 0.29 -5.75
N VAL A 106 16.79 -0.52 -4.82
CA VAL A 106 16.46 -0.41 -3.39
C VAL A 106 17.35 0.62 -2.71
N ALA A 107 18.64 0.69 -3.05
CA ALA A 107 19.61 1.58 -2.43
C ALA A 107 19.31 3.08 -2.67
N LEU A 108 18.63 3.44 -3.75
CA LEU A 108 18.16 4.81 -4.03
C LEU A 108 17.41 5.46 -2.86
N ILE A 109 16.77 4.63 -2.02
CA ILE A 109 16.01 5.11 -0.86
C ILE A 109 16.93 5.82 0.15
N LYS A 110 18.21 5.44 0.21
CA LYS A 110 19.18 6.03 1.14
C LYS A 110 19.46 7.51 0.85
N ASP A 111 19.27 7.93 -0.40
CA ASP A 111 19.42 9.34 -0.81
C ASP A 111 18.21 10.20 -0.42
N ILE A 112 17.06 9.54 -0.12
CA ILE A 112 15.81 10.21 0.21
C ILE A 112 15.56 10.19 1.72
N VAL A 113 15.92 9.08 2.39
CA VAL A 113 15.63 8.83 3.81
C VAL A 113 16.91 8.54 4.58
N PRO A 114 17.33 9.42 5.51
CA PRO A 114 18.59 9.26 6.25
C PRO A 114 18.72 7.95 7.03
N ASN A 115 17.60 7.43 7.53
CA ASN A 115 17.53 6.20 8.32
C ASN A 115 17.02 4.99 7.52
N ALA A 116 17.26 4.97 6.20
CA ALA A 116 16.92 3.85 5.36
C ALA A 116 17.62 2.56 5.82
N LEU A 117 16.91 1.44 5.74
CA LEU A 117 17.45 0.13 6.02
C LEU A 117 18.48 -0.26 4.95
N ASP A 118 19.40 -1.17 5.31
CA ASP A 118 20.39 -1.68 4.37
C ASP A 118 19.70 -2.44 3.22
N ALA A 119 19.97 -2.03 1.99
CA ALA A 119 19.30 -2.52 0.80
C ALA A 119 19.56 -4.02 0.56
N ALA A 120 20.78 -4.51 0.85
CA ALA A 120 21.11 -5.92 0.66
C ALA A 120 20.39 -6.79 1.70
N GLN A 121 20.33 -6.35 2.96
CA GLN A 121 19.61 -7.05 4.02
C GLN A 121 18.10 -7.11 3.72
N VAL A 122 17.52 -6.00 3.25
CA VAL A 122 16.09 -5.96 2.89
C VAL A 122 15.82 -6.89 1.70
N LEU A 123 16.67 -6.89 0.66
CA LEU A 123 16.52 -7.83 -0.46
C LEU A 123 16.65 -9.29 -0.02
N GLN A 124 17.56 -9.57 0.91
CA GLN A 124 17.68 -10.91 1.49
C GLN A 124 16.42 -11.32 2.25
N SER A 125 15.80 -10.40 3.02
CA SER A 125 14.57 -10.68 3.78
C SER A 125 13.36 -10.99 2.89
N VAL A 126 13.34 -10.50 1.65
CA VAL A 126 12.31 -10.82 0.65
C VAL A 126 12.71 -11.99 -0.28
N GLY A 127 13.77 -12.75 0.07
CA GLY A 127 14.22 -13.92 -0.68
C GLY A 127 14.94 -13.60 -1.99
N LEU A 128 15.63 -12.45 -2.08
CA LEU A 128 16.37 -12.00 -3.26
C LEU A 128 17.88 -11.83 -3.03
N GLY A 129 18.44 -12.48 -2.00
CA GLY A 129 19.87 -12.36 -1.66
C GLY A 129 20.82 -12.78 -2.79
N GLU A 130 20.43 -13.75 -3.62
CA GLU A 130 21.23 -14.19 -4.77
C GLU A 130 20.98 -13.38 -6.06
N HIS A 131 20.04 -12.42 -6.03
CA HIS A 131 19.61 -11.65 -7.18
C HIS A 131 20.01 -10.16 -7.12
N LEU A 132 20.87 -9.78 -6.18
CA LEU A 132 21.25 -8.39 -5.91
C LEU A 132 21.71 -7.62 -7.16
N HIS A 133 22.49 -8.27 -8.01
CA HIS A 133 23.12 -7.65 -9.19
C HIS A 133 22.37 -7.92 -10.50
N LYS A 134 21.19 -8.53 -10.44
CA LYS A 134 20.33 -8.72 -11.62
C LYS A 134 19.59 -7.43 -11.96
N PHE A 135 19.49 -7.15 -13.24
CA PHE A 135 18.63 -6.08 -13.77
C PHE A 135 17.17 -6.55 -13.83
N PRO A 136 16.18 -5.63 -13.82
CA PRO A 136 14.78 -5.99 -13.94
C PRO A 136 14.45 -6.93 -15.10
N SER A 137 15.11 -6.78 -16.25
CA SER A 137 14.93 -7.65 -17.41
C SER A 137 15.39 -9.12 -17.21
N GLN A 138 16.15 -9.38 -16.15
CA GLN A 138 16.68 -10.70 -15.78
C GLN A 138 15.89 -11.34 -14.63
N LEU A 139 14.85 -10.65 -14.15
CA LEU A 139 14.00 -11.06 -13.04
C LEU A 139 12.61 -11.46 -13.54
N SER A 140 12.04 -12.51 -12.97
CA SER A 140 10.64 -12.86 -13.15
C SER A 140 9.73 -11.75 -12.59
N GLY A 141 8.45 -11.73 -12.99
CA GLY A 141 7.47 -10.76 -12.49
C GLY A 141 7.38 -10.76 -10.96
N GLY A 142 7.37 -11.95 -10.34
CA GLY A 142 7.36 -12.08 -8.88
C GLY A 142 8.64 -11.59 -8.20
N GLU A 143 9.80 -11.77 -8.84
CA GLU A 143 11.07 -11.21 -8.33
C GLU A 143 11.08 -9.69 -8.44
N GLN A 144 10.61 -9.13 -9.56
CA GLN A 144 10.48 -7.67 -9.73
C GLN A 144 9.54 -7.07 -8.68
N GLN A 145 8.42 -7.74 -8.40
CA GLN A 145 7.49 -7.30 -7.35
C GLN A 145 8.16 -7.34 -5.97
N ARG A 146 8.95 -8.37 -5.65
CA ARG A 146 9.71 -8.42 -4.39
C ARG A 146 10.77 -7.32 -4.31
N VAL A 147 11.42 -6.93 -5.41
CA VAL A 147 12.31 -5.75 -5.44
C VAL A 147 11.52 -4.46 -5.14
N SER A 148 10.33 -4.29 -5.74
CA SER A 148 9.45 -3.13 -5.47
C SER A 148 9.04 -3.06 -4.00
N ILE A 149 8.68 -4.20 -3.41
CA ILE A 149 8.35 -4.29 -1.98
C ILE A 149 9.59 -4.00 -1.13
N ALA A 150 10.75 -4.57 -1.45
CA ALA A 150 12.01 -4.30 -0.76
C ALA A 150 12.33 -2.80 -0.76
N ARG A 151 12.16 -2.12 -1.90
CA ARG A 151 12.32 -0.67 -2.00
C ARG A 151 11.37 0.10 -1.08
N ALA A 152 10.10 -0.32 -1.00
CA ALA A 152 9.14 0.29 -0.09
C ALA A 152 9.50 0.05 1.39
N ILE A 153 9.96 -1.16 1.73
CA ILE A 153 10.38 -1.54 3.08
C ILE A 153 11.67 -0.81 3.50
N ALA A 154 12.61 -0.62 2.56
CA ALA A 154 13.90 0.02 2.85
C ALA A 154 13.75 1.43 3.43
N LYS A 155 12.65 2.11 3.17
CA LYS A 155 12.27 3.38 3.82
C LYS A 155 12.00 3.24 5.31
N ASN A 156 11.81 2.02 5.82
CA ASN A 156 11.32 1.75 7.17
C ASN A 156 10.01 2.50 7.52
N PRO A 157 8.99 2.47 6.63
CA PRO A 157 7.80 3.30 6.78
C PRO A 157 6.93 2.84 7.95
N ALA A 158 6.15 3.76 8.52
CA ALA A 158 5.11 3.43 9.49
C ALA A 158 3.86 2.84 8.81
N LEU A 159 3.61 3.24 7.55
CA LEU A 159 2.44 2.86 6.76
C LEU A 159 2.87 2.37 5.37
N LEU A 160 2.47 1.15 5.03
CA LEU A 160 2.70 0.55 3.71
C LEU A 160 1.37 0.50 2.93
N LEU A 161 1.37 1.09 1.75
CA LEU A 161 0.22 1.17 0.86
C LEU A 161 0.46 0.29 -0.36
N CYS A 162 -0.41 -0.68 -0.61
CA CYS A 162 -0.24 -1.67 -1.67
C CYS A 162 -1.43 -1.63 -2.63
N ASP A 163 -1.18 -1.26 -3.89
CA ASP A 163 -2.18 -1.26 -4.95
C ASP A 163 -2.07 -2.55 -5.75
N GLU A 164 -3.03 -3.48 -5.57
CA GLU A 164 -3.10 -4.78 -6.24
C GLU A 164 -1.74 -5.51 -6.27
N PRO A 165 -1.07 -5.73 -5.10
CA PRO A 165 0.33 -6.14 -5.06
C PRO A 165 0.60 -7.53 -5.66
N THR A 166 -0.46 -8.29 -5.93
CA THR A 166 -0.38 -9.65 -6.52
C THR A 166 -1.10 -9.78 -7.86
N GLY A 167 -1.64 -8.67 -8.40
CA GLY A 167 -2.49 -8.72 -9.60
C GLY A 167 -1.80 -9.23 -10.88
N ALA A 168 -0.47 -9.19 -10.94
CA ALA A 168 0.32 -9.68 -12.07
C ALA A 168 1.10 -10.98 -11.78
N LEU A 169 0.77 -11.67 -10.66
CA LEU A 169 1.54 -12.81 -10.16
C LEU A 169 0.70 -14.11 -10.19
N ASP A 170 1.39 -15.23 -10.26
CA ASP A 170 0.77 -16.53 -9.97
C ASP A 170 0.38 -16.64 -8.48
N SER A 171 -0.56 -17.54 -8.18
CA SER A 171 -1.12 -17.67 -6.84
C SER A 171 -0.07 -18.02 -5.78
N ALA A 172 0.91 -18.88 -6.11
CA ALA A 172 1.94 -19.29 -5.16
C ALA A 172 2.85 -18.12 -4.78
N THR A 173 3.30 -17.34 -5.76
CA THR A 173 4.08 -16.11 -5.55
C THR A 173 3.25 -15.06 -4.81
N GLY A 174 1.96 -14.93 -5.13
CA GLY A 174 1.03 -14.03 -4.45
C GLY A 174 0.92 -14.32 -2.96
N VAL A 175 0.79 -15.59 -2.57
CA VAL A 175 0.76 -16.02 -1.16
C VAL A 175 2.04 -15.65 -0.42
N VAL A 176 3.21 -15.84 -1.03
CA VAL A 176 4.50 -15.46 -0.42
C VAL A 176 4.56 -13.97 -0.15
N ILE A 177 4.16 -13.15 -1.13
CA ILE A 177 4.19 -11.68 -1.00
C ILE A 177 3.21 -11.18 0.06
N LEU A 178 1.96 -11.64 0.03
CA LEU A 178 0.95 -11.23 1.01
C LEU A 178 1.29 -11.73 2.42
N GLY A 179 1.89 -12.94 2.53
CA GLY A 179 2.41 -13.48 3.78
C GLY A 179 3.51 -12.58 4.38
N LEU A 180 4.45 -12.11 3.55
CA LEU A 180 5.48 -11.15 3.97
C LEU A 180 4.86 -9.85 4.50
N LEU A 181 3.88 -9.28 3.78
CA LEU A 181 3.19 -8.07 4.22
C LEU A 181 2.44 -8.29 5.53
N GLN A 182 1.71 -9.40 5.69
CA GLN A 182 1.01 -9.74 6.92
C GLN A 182 1.99 -9.94 8.10
N GLN A 183 3.14 -10.57 7.86
CA GLN A 183 4.18 -10.76 8.87
C GLN A 183 4.74 -9.40 9.34
N MET A 184 4.96 -8.44 8.45
CA MET A 184 5.41 -7.10 8.82
C MET A 184 4.40 -6.37 9.73
N SER A 185 3.09 -6.56 9.49
CA SER A 185 2.04 -6.03 10.35
C SER A 185 2.13 -6.68 11.74
N ARG A 186 2.14 -8.01 11.81
CA ARG A 186 2.07 -8.77 13.07
C ARG A 186 3.34 -8.67 13.92
N GLU A 187 4.52 -8.73 13.29
CA GLU A 187 5.80 -8.82 14.01
C GLU A 187 6.48 -7.47 14.20
N GLN A 188 6.29 -6.54 13.27
CA GLN A 188 6.95 -5.23 13.29
C GLN A 188 6.00 -4.08 13.62
N GLY A 189 4.70 -4.35 13.81
CA GLY A 189 3.69 -3.36 14.13
C GLY A 189 3.47 -2.31 13.02
N LYS A 190 3.82 -2.66 11.77
CA LYS A 190 3.59 -1.78 10.61
C LYS A 190 2.11 -1.81 10.23
N THR A 191 1.54 -0.65 9.94
CA THR A 191 0.18 -0.59 9.38
C THR A 191 0.27 -0.86 7.88
N ILE A 192 -0.48 -1.84 7.39
CA ILE A 192 -0.49 -2.25 5.99
C ILE A 192 -1.89 -2.04 5.43
N VAL A 193 -2.00 -1.35 4.31
CA VAL A 193 -3.28 -1.19 3.58
C VAL A 193 -3.12 -1.78 2.19
N VAL A 194 -3.87 -2.83 1.90
CA VAL A 194 -3.91 -3.47 0.59
C VAL A 194 -5.23 -3.16 -0.08
N VAL A 195 -5.20 -2.56 -1.27
CA VAL A 195 -6.38 -2.51 -2.14
C VAL A 195 -6.35 -3.66 -3.12
N THR A 196 -7.47 -4.35 -3.25
CA THR A 196 -7.60 -5.50 -4.14
C THR A 196 -9.06 -5.76 -4.52
N HIS A 197 -9.26 -6.53 -5.57
CA HIS A 197 -10.55 -7.10 -5.95
C HIS A 197 -10.68 -8.58 -5.50
N ASN A 198 -9.61 -9.19 -4.98
CA ASN A 198 -9.62 -10.58 -4.51
C ASN A 198 -10.26 -10.64 -3.10
N ALA A 199 -11.50 -11.13 -3.05
CA ALA A 199 -12.28 -11.25 -1.82
C ALA A 199 -11.72 -12.28 -0.83
N ALA A 200 -10.91 -13.25 -1.30
CA ALA A 200 -10.32 -14.26 -0.42
C ALA A 200 -9.39 -13.62 0.62
N LEU A 201 -8.70 -12.53 0.26
CA LEU A 201 -7.78 -11.80 1.16
C LEU A 201 -8.49 -11.22 2.40
N ALA A 202 -9.82 -11.02 2.35
CA ALA A 202 -10.60 -10.56 3.49
C ALA A 202 -10.45 -11.47 4.72
N GLN A 203 -10.24 -12.77 4.51
CA GLN A 203 -10.08 -13.74 5.60
C GLN A 203 -8.78 -13.53 6.39
N ALA A 204 -7.75 -12.98 5.75
CA ALA A 204 -6.44 -12.72 6.36
C ALA A 204 -6.30 -11.31 6.94
N ALA A 205 -7.26 -10.42 6.68
CA ALA A 205 -7.22 -9.03 7.14
C ALA A 205 -7.75 -8.89 8.57
N ASP A 206 -7.14 -7.97 9.35
CA ASP A 206 -7.66 -7.54 10.65
C ASP A 206 -8.90 -6.65 10.47
N ARG A 207 -8.95 -5.91 9.36
CA ARG A 207 -10.06 -5.02 9.01
C ARG A 207 -10.31 -5.04 7.51
N VAL A 208 -11.58 -5.18 7.13
CA VAL A 208 -12.02 -5.13 5.74
C VAL A 208 -12.91 -3.92 5.53
N ILE A 209 -12.55 -3.09 4.55
CA ILE A 209 -13.32 -1.93 4.11
C ILE A 209 -13.87 -2.24 2.72
N GLN A 210 -15.18 -2.32 2.58
CA GLN A 210 -15.82 -2.61 1.29
C GLN A 210 -16.25 -1.32 0.61
N LEU A 211 -15.76 -1.12 -0.61
CA LEU A 211 -16.08 0.02 -1.47
C LEU A 211 -16.96 -0.37 -2.64
N LYS A 212 -17.96 0.45 -2.93
CA LYS A 212 -18.78 0.38 -4.13
C LYS A 212 -19.18 1.78 -4.57
N ASP A 213 -19.00 2.09 -5.86
CA ASP A 213 -19.41 3.37 -6.46
C ASP A 213 -18.91 4.60 -5.67
N GLY A 214 -17.64 4.56 -5.25
CA GLY A 214 -17.01 5.63 -4.47
C GLY A 214 -17.45 5.75 -3.03
N ARG A 215 -18.25 4.81 -2.48
CA ARG A 215 -18.75 4.83 -1.11
C ARG A 215 -18.28 3.62 -0.31
N VAL A 216 -18.11 3.81 1.00
CA VAL A 216 -17.95 2.69 1.93
C VAL A 216 -19.32 2.08 2.19
N ILE A 217 -19.46 0.79 1.87
CA ILE A 217 -20.70 0.04 2.11
C ILE A 217 -20.63 -0.82 3.37
N ALA A 218 -19.44 -1.20 3.82
CA ALA A 218 -19.20 -1.90 5.08
C ALA A 218 -17.78 -1.68 5.59
N VAL A 219 -17.61 -1.68 6.91
CA VAL A 219 -16.33 -1.76 7.61
C VAL A 219 -16.45 -2.90 8.62
N THR A 220 -15.71 -3.97 8.40
CA THR A 220 -15.81 -5.20 9.20
C THR A 220 -14.47 -5.47 9.88
N PRO A 221 -14.36 -5.36 11.20
CA PRO A 221 -13.21 -5.85 11.94
C PRO A 221 -13.24 -7.39 11.97
N ASN A 222 -12.06 -8.02 11.86
CA ASN A 222 -11.89 -9.46 11.99
C ASN A 222 -11.02 -9.73 13.21
N GLN A 223 -11.58 -10.40 14.20
CA GLN A 223 -10.88 -10.70 15.47
C GLN A 223 -9.99 -11.95 15.37
N THR A 224 -10.16 -12.77 14.35
CA THR A 224 -9.43 -14.01 14.14
C THR A 224 -8.96 -14.14 12.70
N PRO A 225 -8.08 -13.21 12.23
CA PRO A 225 -7.61 -13.26 10.86
C PRO A 225 -6.73 -14.49 10.63
N LEU A 226 -7.00 -15.19 9.54
CA LEU A 226 -6.21 -16.35 9.11
C LEU A 226 -4.79 -15.92 8.72
N ALA A 227 -3.86 -16.87 8.77
CA ALA A 227 -2.60 -16.67 8.08
C ALA A 227 -2.84 -16.71 6.55
N VAL A 228 -2.12 -15.89 5.80
CA VAL A 228 -2.31 -15.80 4.33
C VAL A 228 -2.18 -17.16 3.64
N ASN A 229 -1.31 -18.04 4.13
CA ASN A 229 -1.12 -19.40 3.60
C ASN A 229 -2.26 -20.38 3.92
N GLU A 230 -3.18 -20.00 4.81
CA GLU A 230 -4.39 -20.78 5.15
C GLU A 230 -5.61 -20.35 4.34
N VAL A 231 -5.50 -19.25 3.59
CA VAL A 231 -6.58 -18.73 2.75
C VAL A 231 -6.69 -19.57 1.47
N SER A 232 -7.92 -19.95 1.11
CA SER A 232 -8.21 -20.59 -0.18
C SER A 232 -8.30 -19.54 -1.28
N TRP A 233 -7.37 -19.56 -2.22
CA TRP A 233 -7.19 -18.58 -3.30
C TRP A 233 -7.94 -18.98 -4.58
#